data_094485246dee8ebb82c6a2f9c46c63cb
#
_entry.id   094485246dee8ebb82c6a2f9c46c63cb
#
_cell.length_a   1.000
_cell.length_b   1.000
_cell.length_c   1.000
_cell.angle_alpha   90.00
_cell.angle_beta   90.00
_cell.angle_gamma   90.00
#
_symmetry.space_group_name_H-M   'P 1'
#
loop_
_entity.id
_entity.type
_entity.pdbx_description
1 polymer ?
#
loop_
_entity_poly.entity_id
_entity_poly.type
_entity_poly.pdbx_seq_one_letter_code
_entity_poly.pdbx_strand_id
1 'polypeptide(L)'
;ALEQAAYSLHLTVEGDDDAHIALQLARIEALVKRNKGRVLPAVVPKGMRGRPFPPLRSALGVDGQRWVPVHGIVPLGEIVATVAEVEAMISARQADLDRLDVLYSPLTTNVPNGVLFEPCFYWYDEVTPLHIEATELGEAPAAWLKRERRDDRRAFVMELWLDTARILARHG
;
A
#
# COMPACT_ATOMS: atom_id res chain seq x y z
N ALA A 1 -7.80 -3.89 -16.57
CA ALA A 1 -6.89 -2.84 -17.07
C ALA A 1 -5.77 -2.52 -16.04
N LEU A 2 -6.03 -2.59 -14.73
CA LEU A 2 -5.00 -2.42 -13.68
C LEU A 2 -4.12 -3.66 -13.53
N GLU A 3 -4.64 -4.84 -13.78
CA GLU A 3 -3.93 -6.13 -13.69
C GLU A 3 -2.68 -6.25 -14.58
N GLN A 4 -2.55 -5.39 -15.58
CA GLN A 4 -1.41 -5.36 -16.50
C GLN A 4 -0.42 -4.22 -16.24
N ALA A 5 -0.67 -3.40 -15.24
CA ALA A 5 0.19 -2.27 -14.89
C ALA A 5 1.10 -2.64 -13.73
N ALA A 6 2.41 -2.38 -13.87
CA ALA A 6 3.36 -2.56 -12.78
C ALA A 6 3.07 -1.57 -11.62
N TYR A 7 2.58 -0.38 -11.96
CA TYR A 7 2.24 0.66 -10.98
C TYR A 7 0.94 1.36 -11.35
N SER A 8 0.16 1.78 -10.36
CA SER A 8 -0.97 2.68 -10.52
C SER A 8 -0.74 3.96 -9.72
N LEU A 9 -0.99 5.11 -10.36
CA LEU A 9 -0.86 6.41 -9.73
C LEU A 9 -2.24 7.06 -9.63
N HIS A 10 -2.64 7.42 -8.42
CA HIS A 10 -3.89 8.12 -8.13
C HIS A 10 -3.57 9.56 -7.75
N LEU A 11 -4.08 10.51 -8.53
CA LEU A 11 -3.80 11.93 -8.37
C LEU A 11 -5.08 12.71 -8.11
N THR A 12 -4.97 13.69 -7.23
CA THR A 12 -5.97 14.75 -7.04
C THR A 12 -5.26 16.08 -7.21
N VAL A 13 -5.82 16.96 -8.01
CA VAL A 13 -5.34 18.33 -8.19
C VAL A 13 -6.36 19.27 -7.56
N GLU A 14 -5.89 20.17 -6.73
CA GLU A 14 -6.68 21.22 -6.10
C GLU A 14 -6.15 22.57 -6.51
N GLY A 15 -7.03 23.56 -6.60
CA GLY A 15 -6.67 24.94 -6.98
C GLY A 15 -7.85 25.87 -6.78
N ASP A 16 -7.57 27.16 -6.85
CA ASP A 16 -8.52 28.23 -6.59
C ASP A 16 -9.46 28.50 -7.80
N ASP A 17 -9.07 28.04 -8.99
CA ASP A 17 -9.87 28.19 -10.20
C ASP A 17 -9.75 27.01 -11.16
N ASP A 18 -10.79 26.79 -11.96
CA ASP A 18 -10.89 25.68 -12.91
C ASP A 18 -9.85 25.75 -14.02
N ALA A 19 -9.43 26.94 -14.46
CA ALA A 19 -8.44 27.11 -15.51
C ALA A 19 -7.05 26.63 -15.04
N HIS A 20 -6.69 26.96 -13.80
CA HIS A 20 -5.47 26.47 -13.19
C HIS A 20 -5.47 24.95 -13.03
N ILE A 21 -6.58 24.39 -12.53
CA ILE A 21 -6.75 22.94 -12.39
C ILE A 21 -6.61 22.24 -13.76
N ALA A 22 -7.30 22.75 -14.79
CA ALA A 22 -7.22 22.19 -16.15
C ALA A 22 -5.78 22.22 -16.71
N LEU A 23 -5.05 23.30 -16.47
CA LEU A 23 -3.64 23.42 -16.88
C LEU A 23 -2.75 22.39 -16.20
N GLN A 24 -2.91 22.19 -14.89
CA GLN A 24 -2.15 21.20 -14.14
C GLN A 24 -2.46 19.77 -14.59
N LEU A 25 -3.73 19.44 -14.79
CA LEU A 25 -4.14 18.15 -15.33
C LEU A 25 -3.55 17.88 -16.72
N ALA A 26 -3.58 18.86 -17.61
CA ALA A 26 -2.98 18.74 -18.94
C ALA A 26 -1.45 18.49 -18.88
N ARG A 27 -0.74 19.14 -17.96
CA ARG A 27 0.70 18.91 -17.71
C ARG A 27 0.96 17.49 -17.20
N ILE A 28 0.15 17.01 -16.25
CA ILE A 28 0.23 15.65 -15.72
C ILE A 28 -0.01 14.63 -16.83
N GLU A 29 -1.04 14.80 -17.64
CA GLU A 29 -1.32 13.92 -18.78
C GLU A 29 -0.16 13.87 -19.78
N ALA A 30 0.44 15.01 -20.09
CA ALA A 30 1.60 15.08 -20.96
C ALA A 30 2.80 14.30 -20.39
N LEU A 31 3.04 14.41 -19.08
CA LEU A 31 4.06 13.65 -18.37
C LEU A 31 3.79 12.14 -18.41
N VAL A 32 2.55 11.74 -18.15
CA VAL A 32 2.13 10.32 -18.22
C VAL A 32 2.39 9.75 -19.60
N LYS A 33 1.95 10.45 -20.66
CA LYS A 33 2.17 10.03 -22.06
C LYS A 33 3.65 9.93 -22.40
N ARG A 34 4.46 10.93 -22.00
CA ARG A 34 5.91 10.93 -22.24
C ARG A 34 6.61 9.73 -21.58
N ASN A 35 6.12 9.29 -20.42
CA ASN A 35 6.64 8.11 -19.72
C ASN A 35 5.92 6.80 -20.10
N LYS A 36 5.25 6.76 -21.24
CA LYS A 36 4.53 5.57 -21.75
C LYS A 36 3.42 5.07 -20.82
N GLY A 37 2.93 5.92 -19.92
CA GLY A 37 1.80 5.64 -19.06
C GLY A 37 0.47 5.82 -19.80
N ARG A 38 -0.59 5.34 -19.18
CA ARG A 38 -1.96 5.43 -19.67
C ARG A 38 -2.85 6.10 -18.64
N VAL A 39 -3.62 7.09 -19.07
CA VAL A 39 -4.64 7.73 -18.24
C VAL A 39 -5.89 6.85 -18.23
N LEU A 40 -6.42 6.59 -17.05
CA LEU A 40 -7.63 5.80 -16.82
C LEU A 40 -8.72 6.68 -16.18
N PRO A 41 -10.00 6.27 -16.26
CA PRO A 41 -11.07 6.96 -15.55
C PRO A 41 -10.77 7.07 -14.05
N ALA A 42 -10.98 8.26 -13.47
CA ALA A 42 -10.65 8.59 -12.08
C ALA A 42 -11.66 7.97 -11.06
N VAL A 43 -11.94 6.69 -11.15
CA VAL A 43 -12.90 6.00 -10.27
C VAL A 43 -12.38 5.93 -8.84
N VAL A 44 -11.13 5.50 -8.68
CA VAL A 44 -10.51 5.34 -7.36
C VAL A 44 -10.32 6.69 -6.64
N PRO A 45 -9.68 7.71 -7.24
CA PRO A 45 -9.56 9.03 -6.60
C PRO A 45 -10.90 9.64 -6.21
N LYS A 46 -11.92 9.52 -7.06
CA LYS A 46 -13.28 10.01 -6.75
C LYS A 46 -13.91 9.25 -5.58
N GLY A 47 -13.73 7.93 -5.54
CA GLY A 47 -14.21 7.10 -4.44
C GLY A 47 -13.54 7.45 -3.11
N MET A 48 -12.22 7.60 -3.10
CA MET A 48 -11.45 7.99 -1.91
C MET A 48 -11.85 9.39 -1.42
N ARG A 49 -12.04 10.36 -2.33
CA ARG A 49 -12.46 11.70 -1.93
C ARG A 49 -13.91 11.75 -1.42
N GLY A 50 -14.77 10.93 -2.00
CA GLY A 50 -16.18 10.83 -1.54
C GLY A 50 -16.34 10.10 -0.20
N ARG A 51 -15.35 9.32 0.22
CA ARG A 51 -15.32 8.58 1.49
C ARG A 51 -13.92 8.61 2.09
N PRO A 52 -13.47 9.76 2.63
CA PRO A 52 -12.10 9.94 3.10
C PRO A 52 -11.79 9.10 4.36
N PHE A 53 -12.81 8.65 5.08
CA PHE A 53 -12.66 7.78 6.25
C PHE A 53 -13.18 6.38 5.90
N PRO A 54 -12.29 5.44 5.53
CA PRO A 54 -12.69 4.08 5.24
C PRO A 54 -13.26 3.40 6.51
N PRO A 55 -14.20 2.47 6.37
CA PRO A 55 -14.71 1.72 7.52
C PRO A 55 -13.60 0.85 8.12
N LEU A 56 -13.71 0.54 9.42
CA LEU A 56 -12.71 -0.25 10.16
C LEU A 56 -12.43 -1.62 9.51
N ARG A 57 -13.42 -2.20 8.82
CA ARG A 57 -13.21 -3.44 8.05
C ARG A 57 -12.14 -3.34 6.97
N SER A 58 -11.76 -2.13 6.51
CA SER A 58 -10.64 -1.95 5.58
C SER A 58 -9.27 -2.21 6.21
N ALA A 59 -9.21 -2.39 7.54
CA ALA A 59 -8.01 -2.91 8.21
C ALA A 59 -7.75 -4.41 7.94
N LEU A 60 -8.68 -5.09 7.27
CA LEU A 60 -8.49 -6.42 6.73
C LEU A 60 -8.43 -6.36 5.21
N GLY A 61 -7.60 -7.21 4.61
CA GLY A 61 -7.59 -7.40 3.17
C GLY A 61 -8.90 -8.01 2.67
N VAL A 62 -9.07 -8.03 1.35
CA VAL A 62 -10.32 -8.48 0.68
C VAL A 62 -10.74 -9.88 1.10
N ASP A 63 -9.76 -10.76 1.32
CA ASP A 63 -9.98 -12.14 1.78
C ASP A 63 -9.70 -12.31 3.28
N GLY A 64 -9.77 -11.24 4.06
CA GLY A 64 -9.49 -11.25 5.49
C GLY A 64 -8.02 -11.45 5.85
N GLN A 65 -7.11 -11.07 4.96
CA GLN A 65 -5.69 -10.99 5.29
C GLN A 65 -5.50 -9.90 6.35
N ARG A 66 -4.58 -10.16 7.24
CA ARG A 66 -4.00 -9.09 8.04
C ARG A 66 -3.01 -8.31 7.22
N TRP A 67 -2.80 -7.09 7.60
CA TRP A 67 -1.73 -6.29 7.04
C TRP A 67 -1.09 -5.45 8.14
N VAL A 68 0.19 -5.21 7.99
CA VAL A 68 0.93 -4.31 8.85
C VAL A 68 1.64 -3.28 7.98
N PRO A 69 1.30 -2.01 8.14
CA PRO A 69 2.05 -0.94 7.51
C PRO A 69 3.33 -0.67 8.29
N VAL A 70 4.38 -0.35 7.55
CA VAL A 70 5.53 0.36 8.06
C VAL A 70 5.79 1.51 7.12
N HIS A 71 5.87 2.72 7.61
CA HIS A 71 6.01 3.88 6.75
C HIS A 71 6.98 4.89 7.33
N GLY A 72 7.58 5.66 6.45
CA GLY A 72 8.41 6.80 6.77
C GLY A 72 8.29 7.89 5.72
N ILE A 73 8.55 9.13 6.10
CA ILE A 73 8.68 10.23 5.16
C ILE A 73 10.13 10.29 4.73
N VAL A 74 10.36 10.06 3.44
CA VAL A 74 11.68 10.02 2.83
C VAL A 74 11.88 11.28 1.99
N PRO A 75 13.01 11.98 2.10
CA PRO A 75 13.32 13.11 1.24
C PRO A 75 13.26 12.74 -0.24
N LEU A 76 12.81 13.68 -1.10
CA LEU A 76 12.68 13.42 -2.54
C LEU A 76 13.97 12.91 -3.20
N GLY A 77 15.14 13.36 -2.73
CA GLY A 77 16.43 12.89 -3.25
C GLY A 77 16.78 11.45 -2.90
N GLU A 78 16.19 10.92 -1.83
CA GLU A 78 16.50 9.59 -1.29
C GLU A 78 15.49 8.51 -1.68
N ILE A 79 14.33 8.89 -2.19
CA ILE A 79 13.24 7.92 -2.40
C ILE A 79 13.60 6.78 -3.35
N VAL A 80 14.35 7.07 -4.41
CA VAL A 80 14.74 6.04 -5.39
C VAL A 80 15.69 5.02 -4.75
N ALA A 81 16.66 5.49 -3.97
CA ALA A 81 17.59 4.63 -3.25
C ALA A 81 16.87 3.79 -2.17
N THR A 82 15.97 4.43 -1.43
CA THR A 82 15.15 3.76 -0.40
C THR A 82 14.29 2.65 -0.99
N VAL A 83 13.57 2.93 -2.07
CA VAL A 83 12.74 1.93 -2.75
C VAL A 83 13.61 0.79 -3.26
N ALA A 84 14.74 1.10 -3.91
CA ALA A 84 15.65 0.07 -4.44
C ALA A 84 16.19 -0.84 -3.32
N GLU A 85 16.53 -0.31 -2.16
CA GLU A 85 17.02 -1.09 -1.02
C GLU A 85 15.92 -2.00 -0.43
N VAL A 86 14.68 -1.49 -0.28
CA VAL A 86 13.54 -2.29 0.16
C VAL A 86 13.24 -3.40 -0.85
N GLU A 87 13.17 -3.09 -2.14
CA GLU A 87 12.92 -4.09 -3.19
C GLU A 87 14.02 -5.17 -3.25
N ALA A 88 15.27 -4.80 -3.02
CA ALA A 88 16.39 -5.77 -2.93
C ALA A 88 16.21 -6.70 -1.71
N MET A 89 15.83 -6.15 -0.56
CA MET A 89 15.55 -6.92 0.66
C MET A 89 14.38 -7.88 0.44
N ILE A 90 13.28 -7.44 -0.19
CA ILE A 90 12.12 -8.26 -0.53
C ILE A 90 12.51 -9.37 -1.50
N SER A 91 13.22 -9.03 -2.59
CA SER A 91 13.67 -10.01 -3.60
C SER A 91 14.55 -11.10 -3.01
N ALA A 92 15.44 -10.75 -2.08
CA ALA A 92 16.28 -11.72 -1.38
C ALA A 92 15.50 -12.71 -0.51
N ARG A 93 14.26 -12.38 -0.14
CA ARG A 93 13.37 -13.19 0.72
C ARG A 93 12.16 -13.76 -0.03
N GLN A 94 12.15 -13.71 -1.36
CA GLN A 94 11.00 -14.12 -2.17
C GLN A 94 10.57 -15.57 -1.87
N ALA A 95 11.51 -16.49 -1.71
CA ALA A 95 11.20 -17.89 -1.39
C ALA A 95 10.46 -18.05 -0.05
N ASP A 96 10.79 -17.24 0.94
CA ASP A 96 10.09 -17.25 2.24
C ASP A 96 8.73 -16.54 2.15
N LEU A 97 8.61 -15.46 1.40
CA LEU A 97 7.33 -14.81 1.09
C LEU A 97 6.36 -15.82 0.48
N ASP A 98 6.80 -16.55 -0.54
CA ASP A 98 5.99 -17.56 -1.24
C ASP A 98 5.63 -18.72 -0.31
N ARG A 99 6.60 -19.27 0.42
CA ARG A 99 6.41 -20.39 1.36
C ARG A 99 5.45 -20.06 2.50
N LEU A 100 5.50 -18.82 2.99
CA LEU A 100 4.70 -18.35 4.13
C LEU A 100 3.41 -17.65 3.69
N ASP A 101 3.17 -17.54 2.38
CA ASP A 101 1.99 -16.88 1.82
C ASP A 101 1.86 -15.44 2.37
N VAL A 102 2.94 -14.67 2.24
CA VAL A 102 3.02 -13.26 2.61
C VAL A 102 3.12 -12.44 1.34
N LEU A 103 2.19 -11.52 1.16
CA LEU A 103 2.16 -10.62 0.01
C LEU A 103 2.82 -9.29 0.38
N TYR A 104 3.57 -8.74 -0.55
CA TYR A 104 4.14 -7.41 -0.46
C TYR A 104 3.46 -6.46 -1.45
N SER A 105 3.07 -5.30 -0.99
CA SER A 105 2.46 -4.26 -1.82
C SER A 105 2.90 -2.87 -1.36
N PRO A 106 3.82 -2.21 -2.07
CA PRO A 106 4.27 -0.88 -1.70
C PRO A 106 3.26 0.20 -2.09
N LEU A 107 3.14 1.20 -1.24
CA LEU A 107 2.38 2.42 -1.48
C LEU A 107 3.29 3.64 -1.30
N THR A 108 3.09 4.65 -2.13
CA THR A 108 3.76 5.95 -1.98
C THR A 108 2.74 7.08 -2.04
N THR A 109 2.92 8.08 -1.19
CA THR A 109 2.09 9.29 -1.19
C THR A 109 2.98 10.52 -1.15
N ASN A 110 2.75 11.48 -2.04
CA ASN A 110 3.46 12.75 -1.98
C ASN A 110 3.05 13.55 -0.75
N VAL A 111 4.04 14.07 -0.06
CA VAL A 111 3.88 14.98 1.07
C VAL A 111 4.77 16.21 0.84
N PRO A 112 4.54 17.33 1.53
CA PRO A 112 5.43 18.49 1.42
C PRO A 112 6.90 18.07 1.70
N ASN A 113 7.79 18.36 0.73
CA ASN A 113 9.23 18.12 0.79
C ASN A 113 9.67 16.64 0.84
N GLY A 114 8.78 15.69 0.56
CA GLY A 114 9.14 14.27 0.62
C GLY A 114 8.11 13.36 -0.01
N VAL A 115 8.30 12.09 0.24
CA VAL A 115 7.38 11.00 -0.12
C VAL A 115 7.15 10.17 1.12
N LEU A 116 5.91 9.99 1.50
CA LEU A 116 5.53 8.94 2.43
C LEU A 116 5.65 7.61 1.66
N PHE A 117 6.59 6.79 2.04
CA PHE A 117 6.75 5.45 1.51
C PHE A 117 6.25 4.43 2.53
N GLU A 118 5.34 3.57 2.09
CA GLU A 118 4.61 2.62 2.93
C GLU A 118 4.66 1.22 2.31
N PRO A 119 5.71 0.44 2.55
CA PRO A 119 5.72 -0.99 2.30
C PRO A 119 4.68 -1.70 3.17
N CYS A 120 3.71 -2.36 2.54
CA CYS A 120 2.68 -3.12 3.24
C CYS A 120 2.92 -4.61 3.08
N PHE A 121 2.77 -5.36 4.17
CA PHE A 121 2.81 -6.81 4.18
C PHE A 121 1.44 -7.35 4.53
N TYR A 122 0.92 -8.27 3.70
CA TYR A 122 -0.38 -8.91 3.89
C TYR A 122 -0.18 -10.41 4.10
N TRP A 123 -0.88 -10.97 5.08
CA TRP A 123 -0.80 -12.41 5.37
C TRP A 123 -2.09 -12.94 5.95
N TYR A 124 -2.32 -14.25 5.82
CA TYR A 124 -3.40 -14.93 6.50
C TYR A 124 -3.01 -15.31 7.93
N ASP A 125 -3.95 -15.17 8.86
CA ASP A 125 -3.77 -15.53 10.26
C ASP A 125 -5.11 -15.92 10.88
N GLU A 126 -5.12 -16.39 12.11
CA GLU A 126 -6.36 -16.64 12.84
C GLU A 126 -7.24 -15.37 12.86
N VAL A 127 -8.54 -15.56 12.70
CA VAL A 127 -9.54 -14.50 12.87
C VAL A 127 -10.34 -14.80 14.13
N THR A 128 -10.17 -13.98 15.15
CA THR A 128 -10.87 -14.13 16.42
C THR A 128 -12.19 -13.33 16.43
N PRO A 129 -13.14 -13.62 17.34
CA PRO A 129 -14.33 -12.80 17.50
C PRO A 129 -14.05 -11.31 17.70
N LEU A 130 -12.95 -10.97 18.41
CA LEU A 130 -12.52 -9.59 18.60
C LEU A 130 -12.21 -8.87 17.26
N HIS A 131 -11.58 -9.56 16.30
CA HIS A 131 -11.33 -8.97 14.98
C HIS A 131 -12.63 -8.68 14.24
N ILE A 132 -13.60 -9.59 14.34
CA ILE A 132 -14.90 -9.43 13.70
C ILE A 132 -15.66 -8.24 14.29
N GLU A 133 -15.69 -8.15 15.61
CA GLU A 133 -16.31 -7.05 16.34
C GLU A 133 -15.63 -5.71 16.05
N ALA A 134 -14.29 -5.65 16.17
CA ALA A 134 -13.54 -4.42 15.95
C ALA A 134 -13.59 -3.90 14.51
N THR A 135 -13.79 -4.77 13.53
CA THR A 135 -13.91 -4.38 12.12
C THR A 135 -15.35 -4.21 11.64
N GLU A 136 -16.32 -4.37 12.53
CA GLU A 136 -17.75 -4.25 12.22
C GLU A 136 -18.20 -5.14 11.04
N LEU A 137 -17.57 -6.31 10.92
CA LEU A 137 -17.83 -7.22 9.80
C LEU A 137 -19.20 -7.89 9.85
N GLY A 138 -19.83 -7.92 11.04
CA GLY A 138 -21.04 -8.70 11.27
C GLY A 138 -20.70 -10.20 11.32
N GLU A 139 -20.86 -10.91 10.20
CA GLU A 139 -20.49 -12.32 10.09
C GLU A 139 -19.26 -12.47 9.23
N ALA A 140 -18.22 -13.14 9.77
CA ALA A 140 -17.05 -13.49 8.97
C ALA A 140 -17.33 -14.73 8.12
N PRO A 141 -16.78 -14.83 6.90
CA PRO A 141 -16.84 -16.06 6.13
C PRO A 141 -16.31 -17.25 6.92
N ALA A 142 -17.00 -18.38 6.87
CA ALA A 142 -16.63 -19.58 7.63
C ALA A 142 -15.19 -20.06 7.35
N ALA A 143 -14.66 -19.79 6.16
CA ALA A 143 -13.28 -20.08 5.79
C ALA A 143 -12.26 -19.25 6.60
N TRP A 144 -12.60 -18.03 7.01
CA TRP A 144 -11.71 -17.19 7.80
C TRP A 144 -11.60 -17.70 9.25
N LEU A 145 -12.70 -18.20 9.81
CA LEU A 145 -12.76 -18.73 11.17
C LEU A 145 -12.01 -20.07 11.32
N LYS A 146 -11.66 -20.73 10.21
CA LYS A 146 -10.89 -21.98 10.19
C LYS A 146 -9.39 -21.75 10.08
N ARG A 147 -8.94 -20.50 9.95
CA ARG A 147 -7.51 -20.19 9.83
C ARG A 147 -6.82 -20.37 11.17
N GLU A 148 -5.72 -21.08 11.13
CA GLU A 148 -4.90 -21.32 12.30
C GLU A 148 -3.83 -20.24 12.46
N ARG A 149 -3.46 -19.98 13.69
CA ARG A 149 -2.32 -19.16 14.05
C ARG A 149 -1.02 -19.81 13.56
N ARG A 150 -0.17 -19.01 12.92
CA ARG A 150 1.13 -19.41 12.42
C ARG A 150 2.22 -18.50 13.00
N ASP A 151 2.90 -18.98 14.05
CA ASP A 151 3.94 -18.19 14.75
C ASP A 151 5.18 -17.98 13.87
N ASP A 152 5.54 -18.92 13.01
CA ASP A 152 6.62 -18.78 12.03
C ASP A 152 6.34 -17.63 11.03
N ARG A 153 5.11 -17.54 10.54
CA ARG A 153 4.66 -16.46 9.64
C ARG A 153 4.69 -15.12 10.36
N ARG A 154 4.20 -15.06 11.60
CA ARG A 154 4.20 -13.83 12.40
C ARG A 154 5.63 -13.33 12.67
N ALA A 155 6.54 -14.22 13.03
CA ALA A 155 7.94 -13.90 13.24
C ALA A 155 8.56 -13.32 11.97
N PHE A 156 8.36 -13.98 10.83
CA PHE A 156 8.86 -13.51 9.53
C PHE A 156 8.32 -12.13 9.14
N VAL A 157 7.01 -11.88 9.29
CA VAL A 157 6.41 -10.57 9.01
C VAL A 157 7.00 -9.50 9.94
N MET A 158 7.24 -9.81 11.20
CA MET A 158 7.88 -8.88 12.13
C MET A 158 9.33 -8.58 11.75
N GLU A 159 10.09 -9.56 11.27
CA GLU A 159 11.43 -9.34 10.74
C GLU A 159 11.41 -8.41 9.52
N LEU A 160 10.52 -8.67 8.56
CA LEU A 160 10.34 -7.79 7.40
C LEU A 160 10.02 -6.35 7.82
N TRP A 161 9.12 -6.20 8.79
CA TRP A 161 8.73 -4.89 9.33
C TRP A 161 9.93 -4.17 9.96
N LEU A 162 10.70 -4.85 10.80
CA LEU A 162 11.88 -4.28 11.46
C LEU A 162 12.97 -3.91 10.46
N ASP A 163 13.24 -4.76 9.48
CA ASP A 163 14.25 -4.48 8.46
C ASP A 163 13.84 -3.30 7.57
N THR A 164 12.57 -3.23 7.21
CA THR A 164 12.02 -2.07 6.49
C THR A 164 12.15 -0.79 7.32
N ALA A 165 11.79 -0.83 8.59
CA ALA A 165 11.94 0.32 9.49
C ALA A 165 13.40 0.78 9.60
N ARG A 166 14.35 -0.15 9.63
CA ARG A 166 15.80 0.17 9.63
C ARG A 166 16.24 0.82 8.33
N ILE A 167 15.74 0.34 7.18
CA ILE A 167 16.02 0.96 5.88
C ILE A 167 15.47 2.39 5.87
N LEU A 168 14.20 2.57 6.22
CA LEU A 168 13.58 3.91 6.28
C LEU A 168 14.37 4.86 7.20
N ALA A 169 14.80 4.40 8.36
CA ALA A 169 15.56 5.22 9.31
C ALA A 169 16.97 5.62 8.80
N ARG A 170 17.52 4.90 7.82
CA ARG A 170 18.80 5.30 7.20
C ARG A 170 18.67 6.37 6.13
N HIS A 171 17.49 6.48 5.52
CA HIS A 171 17.24 7.37 4.40
C HIS A 171 16.41 8.62 4.76
N GLY A 172 15.85 8.70 5.93
CA GLY A 172 15.00 9.80 6.40
C GLY A 172 14.76 9.75 7.89
#